data_42050e280232c23e9998d70b0b482177
#
_entry.id   42050e280232c23e9998d70b0b482177
#
_cell.length_a   1.000
_cell.length_b   1.000
_cell.length_c   1.000
_cell.angle_alpha   90.00
_cell.angle_beta   90.00
_cell.angle_gamma   90.00
#
_symmetry.space_group_name_H-M   'P 1'
#
loop_
_entity.id
_entity.type
_entity.pdbx_description
1 polymer ?
#
loop_
_entity_poly.entity_id
_entity_poly.type
_entity_poly.pdbx_seq_one_letter_code
_entity_poly.pdbx_strand_id
1 'polypeptide(L)'
;AAMASATFEDSLVASTLIDNVQKSDPFLEKLLLEACSEIAEKKLAEGMQDMGAGGLLCASIEVVSRGRIKTSKPLGCNMFVENIPIKDRNMSLCDRLISESQERMLIVCKPENKDKIFDIFKKWDLEYSIVGKVDLSGKYNVYHYDTILYSESIDNFQEPKEDWKDNELQLNNKDNVKIEKIHNKELWECYDSTIGGRTIKGPLDNGSYSILDIKETNKKIIINWGWNLEECISKMEKYKNEYNEEITLLCAINCMNFGHPSQCMGSFSETIKILKESCIHHEIPIVGGNVSLYNSTQGNSIIPTPVIVLIGCISY
;
A
#
# COMPACT_ATOMS: atom_id res chain seq x y z
N ALA A 1 6.35 -7.04 2.65
CA ALA A 1 6.44 -6.04 3.70
C ALA A 1 6.27 -6.62 5.10
N ALA A 2 5.29 -7.47 5.41
CA ALA A 2 5.17 -8.05 6.77
C ALA A 2 6.39 -8.91 7.12
N MET A 3 6.97 -9.63 6.17
CA MET A 3 8.21 -10.40 6.38
C MET A 3 9.46 -9.54 6.37
N ALA A 4 9.44 -8.37 5.75
CA ALA A 4 10.54 -7.41 5.75
C ALA A 4 10.55 -6.48 6.97
N SER A 5 9.48 -6.45 7.75
CA SER A 5 9.40 -5.73 9.04
C SER A 5 10.05 -6.49 10.20
N ALA A 6 10.66 -7.66 9.93
CA ALA A 6 11.42 -8.41 10.93
C ALA A 6 12.73 -7.69 11.27
N THR A 7 13.24 -7.96 12.46
CA THR A 7 14.48 -7.41 12.99
C THR A 7 15.66 -7.71 12.06
N PHE A 8 16.36 -6.71 11.59
CA PHE A 8 17.58 -6.85 10.79
C PHE A 8 18.76 -7.17 11.73
N GLU A 9 18.90 -8.44 12.12
CA GLU A 9 19.98 -8.81 13.05
C GLU A 9 21.26 -9.33 12.38
N ASP A 10 21.22 -9.76 11.11
CA ASP A 10 22.40 -10.29 10.42
C ASP A 10 22.41 -10.01 8.91
N SER A 11 23.59 -9.69 8.38
CA SER A 11 23.82 -9.51 6.95
C SER A 11 23.51 -10.76 6.09
N LEU A 12 23.53 -11.95 6.68
CA LEU A 12 23.15 -13.21 6.03
C LEU A 12 21.62 -13.37 5.91
N VAL A 13 20.87 -12.87 6.90
CA VAL A 13 19.41 -12.82 6.85
C VAL A 13 18.94 -11.78 5.85
N ALA A 14 19.65 -10.67 5.73
CA ALA A 14 19.36 -9.64 4.73
C ALA A 14 19.49 -10.17 3.29
N SER A 15 20.45 -11.05 2.99
CA SER A 15 20.60 -11.61 1.64
C SER A 15 19.46 -12.57 1.27
N THR A 16 18.97 -13.37 2.21
CA THR A 16 17.79 -14.24 2.00
C THR A 16 16.47 -13.47 1.97
N LEU A 17 16.39 -12.32 2.64
CA LEU A 17 15.22 -11.43 2.58
C LEU A 17 15.17 -10.61 1.28
N ILE A 18 16.34 -10.27 0.69
CA ILE A 18 16.42 -9.58 -0.60
C ILE A 18 15.81 -10.42 -1.73
N ASP A 19 15.97 -11.74 -1.67
CA ASP A 19 15.33 -12.67 -2.64
C ASP A 19 13.80 -12.72 -2.48
N ASN A 20 13.26 -12.30 -1.33
CA ASN A 20 11.83 -12.20 -1.07
C ASN A 20 11.24 -10.81 -1.41
N VAL A 21 12.08 -9.78 -1.58
CA VAL A 21 11.66 -8.49 -2.10
C VAL A 21 11.46 -8.62 -3.60
N GLN A 22 10.22 -8.64 -4.01
CA GLN A 22 9.88 -8.90 -5.40
C GLN A 22 10.14 -7.67 -6.25
N LYS A 23 10.71 -7.91 -7.42
CA LYS A 23 10.90 -6.87 -8.43
C LYS A 23 9.53 -6.40 -8.91
N SER A 24 9.29 -5.09 -8.88
CA SER A 24 8.11 -4.49 -9.50
C SER A 24 8.15 -4.70 -11.01
N ASP A 25 6.98 -4.87 -11.60
CA ASP A 25 6.76 -4.94 -13.04
C ASP A 25 5.74 -3.87 -13.45
N PRO A 26 6.18 -2.62 -13.71
CA PRO A 26 5.26 -1.52 -14.02
C PRO A 26 4.44 -1.76 -15.30
N PHE A 27 4.94 -2.58 -16.22
CA PHE A 27 4.19 -2.94 -17.42
C PHE A 27 3.02 -3.87 -17.07
N LEU A 28 3.27 -4.91 -16.29
CA LEU A 28 2.23 -5.81 -15.80
C LEU A 28 1.22 -5.07 -14.92
N GLU A 29 1.70 -4.16 -14.06
CA GLU A 29 0.84 -3.30 -13.23
C GLU A 29 -0.12 -2.49 -14.08
N LYS A 30 0.34 -1.90 -15.19
CA LYS A 30 -0.52 -1.15 -16.12
C LYS A 30 -1.60 -2.03 -16.73
N LEU A 31 -1.26 -3.25 -17.19
CA LEU A 31 -2.22 -4.18 -17.76
C LEU A 31 -3.27 -4.62 -16.72
N LEU A 32 -2.83 -4.88 -15.50
CA LEU A 32 -3.69 -5.26 -14.38
C LEU A 32 -4.66 -4.13 -14.02
N LEU A 33 -4.18 -2.89 -13.97
CA LEU A 33 -5.00 -1.70 -13.70
C LEU A 33 -6.11 -1.53 -14.75
N GLU A 34 -5.79 -1.68 -16.04
CA GLU A 34 -6.76 -1.59 -17.12
C GLU A 34 -7.81 -2.70 -17.03
N ALA A 35 -7.38 -3.94 -16.78
CA ALA A 35 -8.29 -5.06 -16.63
C ALA A 35 -9.23 -4.87 -15.43
N CYS A 36 -8.70 -4.46 -14.28
CA CYS A 36 -9.49 -4.21 -13.07
C CYS A 36 -10.50 -3.06 -13.29
N SER A 37 -10.09 -1.98 -13.96
CA SER A 37 -10.96 -0.87 -14.29
C SER A 37 -12.11 -1.32 -15.18
N GLU A 38 -11.85 -2.10 -16.23
CA GLU A 38 -12.86 -2.64 -17.13
C GLU A 38 -13.85 -3.58 -16.41
N ILE A 39 -13.36 -4.44 -15.50
CA ILE A 39 -14.19 -5.31 -14.68
C ILE A 39 -15.11 -4.50 -13.75
N ALA A 40 -14.57 -3.44 -13.13
CA ALA A 40 -15.32 -2.57 -12.24
C ALA A 40 -16.40 -1.76 -12.99
N GLU A 41 -16.06 -1.15 -14.12
CA GLU A 41 -17.01 -0.41 -14.98
C GLU A 41 -18.16 -1.29 -15.45
N LYS A 42 -17.87 -2.54 -15.84
CA LYS A 42 -18.87 -3.53 -16.26
C LYS A 42 -19.61 -4.18 -15.09
N LYS A 43 -19.26 -3.85 -13.84
CA LYS A 43 -19.85 -4.41 -12.61
C LYS A 43 -19.87 -5.95 -12.58
N LEU A 44 -18.78 -6.56 -13.01
CA LEU A 44 -18.64 -8.02 -13.08
C LEU A 44 -18.18 -8.65 -11.77
N ALA A 45 -17.51 -7.90 -10.90
CA ALA A 45 -17.01 -8.37 -9.61
C ALA A 45 -17.97 -8.04 -8.45
N GLU A 46 -18.05 -8.95 -7.49
CA GLU A 46 -18.68 -8.73 -6.18
C GLU A 46 -17.72 -8.09 -5.17
N GLY A 47 -16.42 -8.35 -5.35
CA GLY A 47 -15.33 -7.78 -4.56
C GLY A 47 -14.00 -7.91 -5.28
N MET A 48 -13.11 -6.98 -4.99
CA MET A 48 -11.73 -6.96 -5.50
C MET A 48 -10.82 -6.59 -4.35
N GLN A 49 -9.67 -7.24 -4.24
CA GLN A 49 -8.68 -7.03 -3.19
C GLN A 49 -7.28 -7.20 -3.77
N ASP A 50 -6.41 -6.25 -3.51
CA ASP A 50 -4.98 -6.37 -3.80
C ASP A 50 -4.33 -7.43 -2.90
N MET A 51 -3.25 -8.02 -3.36
CA MET A 51 -2.48 -9.00 -2.60
C MET A 51 -1.19 -8.36 -2.10
N GLY A 52 -1.31 -7.59 -1.02
CA GLY A 52 -0.18 -6.97 -0.33
C GLY A 52 0.43 -7.88 0.75
N ALA A 53 0.62 -7.34 1.95
CA ALA A 53 1.17 -8.07 3.09
C ALA A 53 0.35 -9.32 3.43
N GLY A 54 1.05 -10.47 3.60
CA GLY A 54 0.43 -11.76 3.82
C GLY A 54 -0.27 -12.37 2.58
N GLY A 55 -0.07 -11.77 1.42
CA GLY A 55 -0.44 -12.31 0.11
C GLY A 55 -1.90 -12.70 -0.05
N LEU A 56 -2.12 -13.84 -0.69
CA LEU A 56 -3.47 -14.37 -0.96
C LEU A 56 -4.22 -14.75 0.32
N LEU A 57 -3.52 -15.17 1.38
CA LEU A 57 -4.14 -15.49 2.68
C LEU A 57 -4.88 -14.27 3.22
N CYS A 58 -4.18 -13.15 3.42
CA CYS A 58 -4.80 -11.93 3.92
C CYS A 58 -5.85 -11.39 2.97
N ALA A 59 -5.57 -11.29 1.67
CA ALA A 59 -6.51 -10.77 0.69
C ALA A 59 -7.83 -11.57 0.66
N SER A 60 -7.78 -12.90 0.74
CA SER A 60 -8.98 -13.75 0.74
C SER A 60 -9.80 -13.64 2.02
N ILE A 61 -9.14 -13.55 3.19
CA ILE A 61 -9.81 -13.34 4.47
C ILE A 61 -10.49 -11.95 4.50
N GLU A 62 -9.79 -10.90 4.07
CA GLU A 62 -10.34 -9.55 4.06
C GLU A 62 -11.55 -9.40 3.15
N VAL A 63 -11.48 -9.91 1.91
CA VAL A 63 -12.60 -9.77 0.96
C VAL A 63 -13.83 -10.54 1.45
N VAL A 64 -13.64 -11.71 2.08
CA VAL A 64 -14.74 -12.50 2.67
C VAL A 64 -15.30 -11.79 3.90
N SER A 65 -14.46 -11.27 4.78
CA SER A 65 -14.87 -10.52 5.97
C SER A 65 -15.70 -9.28 5.62
N ARG A 66 -15.27 -8.50 4.63
CA ARG A 66 -16.04 -7.35 4.11
C ARG A 66 -17.37 -7.81 3.50
N GLY A 67 -17.38 -8.94 2.79
CA GLY A 67 -18.58 -9.56 2.26
C GLY A 67 -19.57 -9.97 3.35
N ARG A 68 -19.10 -10.52 4.48
CA ARG A 68 -19.93 -10.85 5.67
C ARG A 68 -20.61 -9.62 6.23
N ILE A 69 -19.86 -8.53 6.42
CA ILE A 69 -20.41 -7.26 6.92
C ILE A 69 -21.48 -6.72 5.95
N LYS A 70 -21.19 -6.69 4.66
CA LYS A 70 -22.09 -6.14 3.64
C LYS A 70 -23.38 -6.95 3.48
N THR A 71 -23.30 -8.26 3.60
CA THR A 71 -24.43 -9.16 3.30
C THR A 71 -25.13 -9.68 4.56
N SER A 72 -24.53 -9.54 5.75
CA SER A 72 -24.95 -10.15 7.01
C SER A 72 -25.07 -11.69 6.92
N LYS A 73 -24.27 -12.33 6.05
CA LYS A 73 -24.26 -13.79 5.86
C LYS A 73 -22.97 -14.38 6.45
N PRO A 74 -22.98 -15.62 6.91
CA PRO A 74 -21.79 -16.32 7.43
C PRO A 74 -20.92 -16.81 6.26
N LEU A 75 -20.39 -15.88 5.45
CA LEU A 75 -19.52 -16.26 4.34
C LEU A 75 -18.23 -16.91 4.87
N GLY A 76 -17.79 -17.94 4.18
CA GLY A 76 -16.51 -18.59 4.29
C GLY A 76 -15.88 -18.74 2.92
N CYS A 77 -14.71 -19.36 2.85
CA CYS A 77 -14.09 -19.71 1.57
C CYS A 77 -13.26 -20.98 1.63
N ASN A 78 -13.23 -21.65 0.48
CA ASN A 78 -12.36 -22.80 0.22
C ASN A 78 -11.27 -22.36 -0.75
N MET A 79 -10.02 -22.46 -0.34
CA MET A 79 -8.85 -22.11 -1.14
C MET A 79 -8.20 -23.38 -1.68
N PHE A 80 -7.85 -23.40 -2.96
CA PHE A 80 -7.25 -24.52 -3.68
C PHE A 80 -5.79 -24.18 -3.99
N VAL A 81 -4.85 -24.61 -3.14
CA VAL A 81 -3.45 -24.17 -3.24
C VAL A 81 -2.72 -24.69 -4.47
N GLU A 82 -3.16 -25.80 -5.04
CA GLU A 82 -2.66 -26.35 -6.30
C GLU A 82 -2.94 -25.46 -7.50
N ASN A 83 -3.99 -24.63 -7.42
CA ASN A 83 -4.43 -23.76 -8.51
C ASN A 83 -3.75 -22.37 -8.49
N ILE A 84 -2.98 -22.08 -7.45
CA ILE A 84 -2.31 -20.76 -7.34
C ILE A 84 -1.18 -20.70 -8.37
N PRO A 85 -1.18 -19.73 -9.30
CA PRO A 85 -0.08 -19.51 -10.23
C PRO A 85 1.22 -19.25 -9.47
N ILE A 86 2.30 -19.93 -9.86
CA ILE A 86 3.61 -19.83 -9.20
C ILE A 86 4.71 -19.67 -10.25
N LYS A 87 5.66 -18.76 -9.98
CA LYS A 87 6.88 -18.60 -10.80
C LYS A 87 7.95 -19.63 -10.42
N ASP A 88 8.08 -19.93 -9.12
CA ASP A 88 9.04 -20.91 -8.61
C ASP A 88 8.34 -22.22 -8.23
N ARG A 89 8.71 -23.30 -8.92
CA ARG A 89 8.15 -24.66 -8.69
C ARG A 89 8.53 -25.25 -7.33
N ASN A 90 9.56 -24.73 -6.67
CA ASN A 90 10.00 -25.19 -5.35
C ASN A 90 9.24 -24.52 -4.20
N MET A 91 8.34 -23.59 -4.50
CA MET A 91 7.56 -22.86 -3.51
C MET A 91 6.68 -23.80 -2.69
N SER A 92 6.81 -23.74 -1.37
CA SER A 92 5.97 -24.55 -0.47
C SER A 92 4.50 -24.16 -0.57
N LEU A 93 3.59 -25.03 -0.13
CA LEU A 93 2.15 -24.72 -0.15
C LEU A 93 1.80 -23.52 0.74
N CYS A 94 2.53 -23.36 1.85
CA CYS A 94 2.37 -22.19 2.72
C CYS A 94 2.83 -20.92 2.01
N ASP A 95 4.01 -20.94 1.38
CA ASP A 95 4.56 -19.77 0.69
C ASP A 95 3.66 -19.30 -0.45
N ARG A 96 2.94 -20.21 -1.13
CA ARG A 96 1.96 -19.84 -2.17
C ARG A 96 0.84 -18.96 -1.62
N LEU A 97 0.41 -19.19 -0.38
CA LEU A 97 -0.65 -18.43 0.27
C LEU A 97 -0.14 -17.07 0.78
N ILE A 98 1.05 -17.05 1.38
CA ILE A 98 1.58 -15.86 2.06
C ILE A 98 2.53 -15.02 1.22
N SER A 99 2.93 -15.50 0.03
CA SER A 99 3.81 -14.74 -0.88
C SER A 99 3.26 -13.35 -1.16
N GLU A 100 4.15 -12.36 -1.10
CA GLU A 100 3.86 -10.96 -1.38
C GLU A 100 4.28 -10.57 -2.82
N SER A 101 4.22 -11.51 -3.78
CA SER A 101 4.45 -11.21 -5.21
C SER A 101 3.62 -10.02 -5.63
N GLN A 102 4.27 -9.05 -6.29
CA GLN A 102 3.59 -7.83 -6.74
C GLN A 102 2.70 -8.06 -7.95
N GLU A 103 1.93 -7.04 -8.32
CA GLU A 103 1.03 -7.01 -9.47
C GLU A 103 0.04 -8.18 -9.50
N ARG A 104 -0.61 -8.42 -8.34
CA ARG A 104 -1.67 -9.44 -8.23
C ARG A 104 -2.95 -8.85 -7.63
N MET A 105 -4.06 -9.28 -8.14
CA MET A 105 -5.39 -8.89 -7.67
C MET A 105 -6.26 -10.13 -7.46
N LEU A 106 -6.93 -10.21 -6.31
CA LEU A 106 -7.95 -11.20 -6.04
C LEU A 106 -9.32 -10.63 -6.45
N ILE A 107 -10.05 -11.36 -7.31
CA ILE A 107 -11.37 -10.95 -7.76
C ILE A 107 -12.38 -12.01 -7.36
N VAL A 108 -13.45 -11.59 -6.70
CA VAL A 108 -14.60 -12.42 -6.37
C VAL A 108 -15.73 -12.07 -7.31
N CYS A 109 -16.28 -13.05 -8.00
CA CYS A 109 -17.39 -12.86 -8.92
C CYS A 109 -18.45 -13.96 -8.79
N LYS A 110 -19.63 -13.69 -9.36
CA LYS A 110 -20.65 -14.71 -9.55
C LYS A 110 -20.24 -15.67 -10.68
N PRO A 111 -20.68 -16.94 -10.62
CA PRO A 111 -20.34 -17.94 -11.65
C PRO A 111 -20.68 -17.48 -13.09
N GLU A 112 -21.78 -16.77 -13.29
CA GLU A 112 -22.24 -16.27 -14.60
C GLU A 112 -21.34 -15.17 -15.20
N ASN A 113 -20.51 -14.52 -14.38
CA ASN A 113 -19.59 -13.48 -14.83
C ASN A 113 -18.17 -14.00 -15.08
N LYS A 114 -17.88 -15.24 -14.69
CA LYS A 114 -16.53 -15.83 -14.77
C LYS A 114 -15.93 -15.73 -16.17
N ASP A 115 -16.65 -16.18 -17.17
CA ASP A 115 -16.13 -16.25 -18.55
C ASP A 115 -15.90 -14.84 -19.13
N LYS A 116 -16.77 -13.87 -18.79
CA LYS A 116 -16.59 -12.46 -19.17
C LYS A 116 -15.30 -11.86 -18.56
N ILE A 117 -15.01 -12.20 -17.30
CA ILE A 117 -13.79 -11.76 -16.64
C ILE A 117 -12.56 -12.43 -17.28
N PHE A 118 -12.65 -13.71 -17.60
CA PHE A 118 -11.57 -14.42 -18.29
C PHE A 118 -11.27 -13.84 -19.67
N ASP A 119 -12.28 -13.40 -20.42
CA ASP A 119 -12.09 -12.74 -21.70
C ASP A 119 -11.40 -11.37 -21.55
N ILE A 120 -11.66 -10.65 -20.45
CA ILE A 120 -10.95 -9.42 -20.13
C ILE A 120 -9.47 -9.74 -19.81
N PHE A 121 -9.18 -10.76 -19.02
CA PHE A 121 -7.80 -11.16 -18.73
C PHE A 121 -7.04 -11.56 -19.98
N LYS A 122 -7.65 -12.33 -20.87
CA LYS A 122 -7.07 -12.68 -22.19
C LYS A 122 -6.79 -11.45 -23.05
N LYS A 123 -7.74 -10.49 -23.09
CA LYS A 123 -7.59 -9.23 -23.82
C LYS A 123 -6.35 -8.45 -23.36
N TRP A 124 -6.08 -8.46 -22.04
CA TRP A 124 -4.95 -7.74 -21.43
C TRP A 124 -3.71 -8.62 -21.22
N ASP A 125 -3.67 -9.82 -21.78
CA ASP A 125 -2.56 -10.79 -21.68
C ASP A 125 -2.12 -11.07 -20.23
N LEU A 126 -3.09 -11.24 -19.34
CA LEU A 126 -2.88 -11.50 -17.93
C LEU A 126 -3.01 -12.99 -17.61
N GLU A 127 -2.11 -13.52 -16.78
CA GLU A 127 -2.25 -14.85 -16.19
C GLU A 127 -3.36 -14.84 -15.13
N TYR A 128 -4.19 -15.87 -15.10
CA TYR A 128 -5.29 -15.99 -14.16
C TYR A 128 -5.59 -17.45 -13.80
N SER A 129 -6.17 -17.66 -12.62
CA SER A 129 -6.62 -18.96 -12.16
C SER A 129 -7.80 -18.84 -11.19
N ILE A 130 -8.60 -19.90 -11.08
CA ILE A 130 -9.60 -20.04 -10.03
C ILE A 130 -8.93 -20.64 -8.80
N VAL A 131 -8.61 -19.80 -7.83
CA VAL A 131 -7.87 -20.16 -6.62
C VAL A 131 -8.76 -20.56 -5.44
N GLY A 132 -10.08 -20.37 -5.57
CA GLY A 132 -10.99 -20.71 -4.48
C GLY A 132 -12.45 -20.46 -4.80
N LYS A 133 -13.29 -20.73 -3.79
CA LYS A 133 -14.74 -20.57 -3.85
C LYS A 133 -15.27 -20.04 -2.53
N VAL A 134 -16.10 -19.00 -2.60
CA VAL A 134 -16.84 -18.49 -1.43
C VAL A 134 -18.05 -19.39 -1.16
N ASP A 135 -18.32 -19.68 0.11
CA ASP A 135 -19.47 -20.45 0.57
C ASP A 135 -20.14 -19.81 1.81
N LEU A 136 -21.05 -20.54 2.45
CA LEU A 136 -21.77 -20.09 3.65
C LEU A 136 -21.33 -20.83 4.93
N SER A 137 -20.15 -21.45 4.91
CA SER A 137 -19.66 -22.23 6.04
C SER A 137 -19.17 -21.38 7.22
N GLY A 138 -18.87 -20.12 7.00
CA GLY A 138 -18.20 -19.24 7.96
C GLY A 138 -16.75 -19.64 8.26
N LYS A 139 -16.18 -20.56 7.48
CA LYS A 139 -14.84 -21.09 7.66
C LYS A 139 -13.89 -20.67 6.54
N TYR A 140 -12.63 -20.58 6.87
CA TYR A 140 -11.51 -20.53 5.94
C TYR A 140 -10.92 -21.93 5.84
N ASN A 141 -11.08 -22.58 4.70
CA ASN A 141 -10.56 -23.91 4.45
C ASN A 141 -9.47 -23.82 3.37
N VAL A 142 -8.37 -24.52 3.60
CA VAL A 142 -7.28 -24.65 2.63
C VAL A 142 -7.25 -26.12 2.17
N TYR A 143 -7.34 -26.31 0.88
CA TYR A 143 -7.30 -27.62 0.23
C TYR A 143 -6.03 -27.78 -0.58
N HIS A 144 -5.52 -29.00 -0.61
CA HIS A 144 -4.58 -29.46 -1.60
C HIS A 144 -5.18 -30.71 -2.26
N TYR A 145 -5.65 -30.54 -3.48
CA TYR A 145 -6.58 -31.48 -4.14
C TYR A 145 -7.81 -31.75 -3.24
N ASP A 146 -8.10 -33.01 -2.92
CA ASP A 146 -9.26 -33.40 -2.10
C ASP A 146 -8.96 -33.36 -0.58
N THR A 147 -7.75 -33.00 -0.17
CA THR A 147 -7.34 -33.05 1.25
C THR A 147 -7.44 -31.66 1.87
N ILE A 148 -8.14 -31.54 3.01
CA ILE A 148 -8.15 -30.35 3.84
C ILE A 148 -6.84 -30.28 4.61
N LEU A 149 -6.03 -29.27 4.34
CA LEU A 149 -4.79 -28.98 5.06
C LEU A 149 -5.03 -28.11 6.30
N TYR A 150 -6.00 -27.22 6.21
CA TYR A 150 -6.31 -26.28 7.28
C TYR A 150 -7.80 -25.91 7.24
N SER A 151 -8.40 -25.72 8.42
CA SER A 151 -9.79 -25.28 8.54
C SER A 151 -9.96 -24.50 9.84
N GLU A 152 -10.40 -23.25 9.74
CA GLU A 152 -10.60 -22.36 10.87
C GLU A 152 -11.80 -21.45 10.65
N SER A 153 -12.44 -20.97 11.73
CA SER A 153 -13.47 -19.95 11.63
C SER A 153 -12.89 -18.63 11.12
N ILE A 154 -13.59 -17.95 10.20
CA ILE A 154 -13.21 -16.60 9.77
C ILE A 154 -13.14 -15.64 10.96
N ASP A 155 -13.95 -15.86 11.99
CA ASP A 155 -13.97 -15.00 13.17
C ASP A 155 -12.67 -15.05 13.99
N ASN A 156 -11.89 -16.13 13.86
CA ASN A 156 -10.61 -16.28 14.56
C ASN A 156 -9.45 -15.54 13.88
N PHE A 157 -9.66 -15.05 12.66
CA PHE A 157 -8.71 -14.17 11.97
C PHE A 157 -8.97 -12.68 12.23
N GLN A 158 -9.84 -12.35 13.19
CA GLN A 158 -10.02 -10.97 13.62
C GLN A 158 -8.72 -10.47 14.25
N GLU A 159 -8.45 -9.18 14.07
CA GLU A 159 -7.32 -8.52 14.70
C GLU A 159 -7.26 -8.87 16.20
N PRO A 160 -6.07 -9.19 16.73
CA PRO A 160 -5.95 -9.45 18.17
C PRO A 160 -6.53 -8.24 18.90
N LYS A 161 -7.44 -8.50 19.84
CA LYS A 161 -8.01 -7.47 20.73
C LYS A 161 -6.98 -7.07 21.79
N GLU A 162 -5.78 -6.75 21.35
CA GLU A 162 -4.78 -6.15 22.20
C GLU A 162 -5.10 -4.66 22.28
N ASP A 163 -5.66 -4.23 23.40
CA ASP A 163 -5.77 -2.83 23.76
C ASP A 163 -4.35 -2.31 23.99
N TRP A 164 -3.70 -1.89 22.89
CA TRP A 164 -2.50 -1.09 22.99
C TRP A 164 -2.86 0.22 23.66
N LYS A 165 -2.68 0.30 24.98
CA LYS A 165 -2.89 1.53 25.71
C LYS A 165 -2.01 2.60 25.14
N ASP A 166 -2.52 3.82 25.02
CA ASP A 166 -1.73 5.00 24.71
C ASP A 166 -0.60 5.09 25.74
N ASN A 167 0.58 4.64 25.37
CA ASN A 167 1.77 4.82 26.17
C ASN A 167 2.04 6.33 26.24
N GLU A 168 2.65 6.79 27.35
CA GLU A 168 3.05 8.18 27.45
C GLU A 168 3.76 8.62 26.18
N LEU A 169 3.31 9.74 25.63
CA LEU A 169 3.88 10.34 24.43
C LEU A 169 5.40 10.42 24.63
N GLN A 170 6.16 9.53 24.00
CA GLN A 170 7.54 9.80 23.72
C GLN A 170 7.54 10.93 22.68
N LEU A 171 7.37 12.15 23.15
CA LEU A 171 7.65 13.35 22.38
C LEU A 171 9.14 13.27 22.02
N ASN A 172 9.41 12.65 20.88
CA ASN A 172 10.75 12.70 20.33
C ASN A 172 11.04 14.19 20.11
N ASN A 173 11.96 14.70 20.91
CA ASN A 173 12.57 15.99 20.65
C ASN A 173 13.14 15.94 19.24
N LYS A 174 12.34 16.42 18.27
CA LYS A 174 12.76 16.58 16.87
C LYS A 174 14.04 17.41 16.76
N ASP A 175 14.34 18.20 17.79
CA ASP A 175 15.52 19.06 17.89
C ASP A 175 16.85 18.29 18.02
N ASN A 176 16.82 17.00 18.36
CA ASN A 176 18.02 16.17 18.53
C ASN A 176 18.31 15.25 17.34
N VAL A 177 17.41 15.11 16.37
CA VAL A 177 17.70 14.38 15.14
C VAL A 177 18.32 15.36 14.15
N LYS A 178 19.65 15.48 14.16
CA LYS A 178 20.36 16.02 13.02
C LYS A 178 20.12 15.08 11.84
N ILE A 179 19.09 15.37 11.07
CA ILE A 179 18.98 14.81 9.73
C ILE A 179 20.09 15.51 8.94
N GLU A 180 21.24 14.86 8.88
CA GLU A 180 22.21 15.24 7.86
C GLU A 180 21.45 15.13 6.54
N LYS A 181 21.50 16.20 5.74
CA LYS A 181 21.03 16.14 4.35
C LYS A 181 21.95 15.18 3.62
N ILE A 182 21.67 13.91 3.75
CA ILE A 182 22.32 12.87 2.96
C ILE A 182 21.76 13.08 1.56
N HIS A 183 22.47 13.82 0.73
CA HIS A 183 22.24 13.83 -0.70
C HIS A 183 22.72 12.48 -1.25
N ASN A 184 21.98 11.43 -0.94
CA ASN A 184 22.21 10.10 -1.48
C ASN A 184 21.73 10.10 -2.94
N LYS A 185 22.50 10.80 -3.77
CA LYS A 185 22.32 10.84 -5.22
C LYS A 185 22.20 9.41 -5.76
N GLU A 186 22.98 8.48 -5.21
CA GLU A 186 22.96 7.05 -5.52
C GLU A 186 21.57 6.38 -5.37
N LEU A 187 20.71 6.87 -4.44
CA LEU A 187 19.38 6.28 -4.23
C LEU A 187 18.39 6.61 -5.35
N TRP A 188 18.53 7.73 -6.02
CA TRP A 188 17.57 8.16 -7.03
C TRP A 188 18.17 8.29 -8.45
N GLU A 189 19.50 8.28 -8.59
CA GLU A 189 20.16 8.32 -9.91
C GLU A 189 19.84 7.11 -10.80
N CYS A 190 19.45 5.99 -10.21
CA CYS A 190 19.01 4.83 -10.97
C CYS A 190 17.63 5.01 -11.59
N TYR A 191 16.88 6.03 -11.21
CA TYR A 191 15.56 6.36 -11.76
C TYR A 191 15.69 7.54 -12.72
N ASP A 192 15.03 7.45 -13.87
CA ASP A 192 14.95 8.56 -14.80
C ASP A 192 13.93 9.60 -14.31
N SER A 193 14.43 10.70 -13.76
CA SER A 193 13.59 11.81 -13.28
C SER A 193 12.95 12.61 -14.43
N THR A 194 13.27 12.31 -15.68
CA THR A 194 12.77 13.00 -16.87
C THR A 194 11.81 12.16 -17.71
N ILE A 195 11.40 11.01 -17.23
CA ILE A 195 10.46 10.11 -17.93
C ILE A 195 9.26 10.89 -18.49
N GLY A 196 9.00 10.69 -19.77
CA GLY A 196 7.90 11.37 -20.47
C GLY A 196 8.16 12.85 -20.77
N GLY A 197 9.31 13.40 -20.40
CA GLY A 197 9.67 14.80 -20.63
C GLY A 197 8.69 15.78 -19.99
N ARG A 198 8.20 15.45 -18.78
CA ARG A 198 7.19 16.25 -18.05
C ARG A 198 7.76 16.97 -16.84
N THR A 199 8.97 16.63 -16.41
CA THR A 199 9.60 17.22 -15.23
C THR A 199 10.10 18.64 -15.58
N ILE A 200 9.47 19.65 -14.94
CA ILE A 200 9.90 21.05 -15.01
C ILE A 200 10.94 21.30 -13.91
N LYS A 201 10.67 20.75 -12.71
CA LYS A 201 11.58 20.82 -11.56
C LYS A 201 11.58 19.46 -10.85
N GLY A 202 12.76 18.93 -10.63
CA GLY A 202 12.94 17.58 -10.10
C GLY A 202 14.02 17.49 -9.01
N PRO A 203 14.53 16.29 -8.73
CA PRO A 203 15.49 16.04 -7.65
C PRO A 203 16.82 16.77 -7.81
N LEU A 204 17.21 17.11 -9.05
CA LEU A 204 18.44 17.86 -9.34
C LEU A 204 18.34 19.33 -9.03
N ASP A 205 17.13 19.86 -8.93
CA ASP A 205 16.87 21.26 -8.67
C ASP A 205 16.82 21.50 -7.17
N ASN A 206 17.53 22.49 -6.69
CA ASN A 206 17.47 22.87 -5.28
C ASN A 206 16.05 23.37 -4.95
N GLY A 207 15.35 22.63 -4.11
CA GLY A 207 14.00 23.02 -3.67
C GLY A 207 13.30 21.95 -2.84
N SER A 208 12.23 22.38 -2.18
CA SER A 208 11.39 21.53 -1.33
C SER A 208 10.18 20.97 -2.07
N TYR A 209 10.14 21.07 -3.39
CA TYR A 209 9.00 20.68 -4.22
C TYR A 209 9.48 20.24 -5.62
N SER A 210 8.68 19.40 -6.26
CA SER A 210 8.83 19.02 -7.67
C SER A 210 7.66 19.56 -8.48
N ILE A 211 7.91 19.87 -9.76
CA ILE A 211 6.89 20.36 -10.68
C ILE A 211 6.88 19.51 -11.94
N LEU A 212 5.70 19.04 -12.30
CA LEU A 212 5.46 18.24 -13.49
C LEU A 212 4.46 18.95 -14.41
N ASP A 213 4.77 18.97 -15.71
CA ASP A 213 3.85 19.46 -16.73
C ASP A 213 2.75 18.42 -17.01
N ILE A 214 1.50 18.89 -17.13
CA ILE A 214 0.42 18.05 -17.65
C ILE A 214 0.25 18.40 -19.12
N LYS A 215 0.90 17.61 -19.97
CA LYS A 215 0.88 17.80 -21.43
C LYS A 215 -0.56 17.96 -21.93
N GLU A 216 -0.71 18.80 -22.96
CA GLU A 216 -2.00 19.09 -23.61
C GLU A 216 -3.00 19.85 -22.73
N THR A 217 -2.52 20.41 -21.62
CA THR A 217 -3.30 21.28 -20.73
C THR A 217 -2.49 22.50 -20.36
N ASN A 218 -3.17 23.51 -19.80
CA ASN A 218 -2.51 24.68 -19.20
C ASN A 218 -2.33 24.47 -17.70
N LYS A 219 -1.90 23.27 -17.27
CA LYS A 219 -1.78 22.90 -15.86
C LYS A 219 -0.44 22.25 -15.57
N LYS A 220 0.05 22.46 -14.37
CA LYS A 220 1.20 21.77 -13.78
C LYS A 220 0.78 21.11 -12.47
N ILE A 221 1.38 20.01 -12.14
CA ILE A 221 1.31 19.42 -10.80
C ILE A 221 2.51 19.88 -10.00
N ILE A 222 2.27 20.35 -8.79
CA ILE A 222 3.30 20.63 -7.80
C ILE A 222 3.17 19.61 -6.67
N ILE A 223 4.30 19.01 -6.28
CA ILE A 223 4.39 17.97 -5.26
C ILE A 223 5.43 18.39 -4.24
N ASN A 224 5.08 18.32 -2.96
CA ASN A 224 6.06 18.44 -1.89
C ASN A 224 5.82 17.39 -0.81
N TRP A 225 6.72 17.28 0.14
CA TRP A 225 6.60 16.40 1.28
C TRP A 225 7.05 17.10 2.58
N GLY A 226 6.54 16.59 3.69
CA GLY A 226 6.88 17.06 5.03
C GLY A 226 6.53 16.03 6.09
N TRP A 227 6.85 16.34 7.34
CA TRP A 227 6.54 15.51 8.50
C TRP A 227 5.09 15.62 8.95
N ASN A 228 4.40 16.64 8.50
CA ASN A 228 2.98 16.87 8.73
C ASN A 228 2.40 17.73 7.59
N LEU A 229 1.06 17.81 7.54
CA LEU A 229 0.36 18.52 6.47
C LEU A 229 0.60 20.05 6.51
N GLU A 230 0.69 20.64 7.69
CA GLU A 230 0.93 22.09 7.85
C GLU A 230 2.28 22.51 7.27
N GLU A 231 3.32 21.68 7.49
CA GLU A 231 4.63 21.92 6.87
C GLU A 231 4.54 21.88 5.34
N CYS A 232 3.78 20.93 4.78
CA CYS A 232 3.59 20.83 3.34
C CYS A 232 2.85 22.06 2.80
N ILE A 233 1.79 22.52 3.47
CA ILE A 233 1.02 23.70 3.08
C ILE A 233 1.90 24.95 3.12
N SER A 234 2.67 25.13 4.20
CA SER A 234 3.60 26.26 4.31
C SER A 234 4.62 26.32 3.16
N LYS A 235 5.10 25.16 2.70
CA LYS A 235 5.99 25.07 1.52
C LYS A 235 5.28 25.49 0.22
N MET A 236 4.00 25.11 0.06
CA MET A 236 3.18 25.53 -1.09
C MET A 236 2.92 27.05 -1.08
N GLU A 237 2.59 27.61 0.09
CA GLU A 237 2.40 29.05 0.25
C GLU A 237 3.67 29.83 -0.04
N LYS A 238 4.82 29.33 0.41
CA LYS A 238 6.11 29.94 0.08
C LYS A 238 6.34 29.97 -1.42
N TYR A 239 6.07 28.86 -2.12
CA TYR A 239 6.16 28.81 -3.59
C TYR A 239 5.22 29.81 -4.25
N LYS A 240 3.93 29.85 -3.84
CA LYS A 240 2.92 30.79 -4.34
C LYS A 240 3.41 32.23 -4.25
N ASN A 241 3.97 32.62 -3.11
CA ASN A 241 4.47 33.97 -2.87
C ASN A 241 5.75 34.28 -3.67
N GLU A 242 6.63 33.29 -3.86
CA GLU A 242 7.90 33.47 -4.58
C GLU A 242 7.69 33.63 -6.09
N TYR A 243 6.75 32.84 -6.66
CA TYR A 243 6.53 32.82 -8.11
C TYR A 243 5.25 33.55 -8.55
N ASN A 244 4.46 34.06 -7.62
CA ASN A 244 3.17 34.71 -7.87
C ASN A 244 2.22 33.83 -8.71
N GLU A 245 2.24 32.51 -8.47
CA GLU A 245 1.39 31.51 -9.12
C GLU A 245 0.32 31.00 -8.14
N GLU A 246 -0.92 30.87 -8.58
CA GLU A 246 -1.99 30.31 -7.76
C GLU A 246 -1.92 28.79 -7.74
N ILE A 247 -2.04 28.21 -6.54
CA ILE A 247 -2.05 26.77 -6.33
C ILE A 247 -3.41 26.35 -5.77
N THR A 248 -4.04 25.38 -6.42
CA THR A 248 -5.18 24.65 -5.87
C THR A 248 -4.66 23.38 -5.20
N LEU A 249 -4.81 23.26 -3.89
CA LEU A 249 -4.48 22.02 -3.18
C LEU A 249 -5.47 20.92 -3.58
N LEU A 250 -4.99 19.74 -3.95
CA LEU A 250 -5.82 18.68 -4.49
C LEU A 250 -6.04 17.54 -3.48
N CYS A 251 -4.95 16.96 -3.00
CA CYS A 251 -4.99 15.80 -2.12
C CYS A 251 -3.64 15.57 -1.44
N ALA A 252 -3.65 14.69 -0.46
CA ALA A 252 -2.42 14.23 0.18
C ALA A 252 -2.33 12.70 0.20
N ILE A 253 -1.10 12.22 0.37
CA ILE A 253 -0.74 10.81 0.56
C ILE A 253 0.03 10.73 1.87
N ASN A 254 -0.24 9.71 2.68
CA ASN A 254 0.49 9.47 3.92
C ASN A 254 1.42 8.25 3.81
N CYS A 255 2.58 8.34 4.46
CA CYS A 255 3.49 7.22 4.66
C CYS A 255 3.87 7.20 6.15
N MET A 256 3.18 6.37 6.93
CA MET A 256 3.29 6.34 8.38
C MET A 256 4.21 5.20 8.81
N ASN A 257 5.39 5.52 9.33
CA ASN A 257 6.38 4.54 9.75
C ASN A 257 6.63 4.67 11.26
N PHE A 258 6.33 3.60 11.99
CA PHE A 258 6.40 3.57 13.44
C PHE A 258 7.04 2.26 13.93
N GLY A 259 7.53 2.27 15.14
CA GLY A 259 8.10 1.12 15.79
C GLY A 259 7.06 0.13 16.32
N HIS A 260 7.41 -0.61 17.37
CA HIS A 260 6.51 -1.57 18.00
C HIS A 260 5.34 -0.84 18.68
N PRO A 261 4.08 -1.27 18.46
CA PRO A 261 2.89 -0.63 19.05
C PRO A 261 2.96 -0.43 20.57
N SER A 262 3.53 -1.39 21.30
CA SER A 262 3.72 -1.27 22.76
C SER A 262 4.57 -0.06 23.19
N GLN A 263 5.33 0.54 22.27
CA GLN A 263 6.25 1.65 22.55
C GLN A 263 5.82 2.96 21.86
N CYS A 264 5.09 2.89 20.77
CA CYS A 264 4.82 4.06 19.93
C CYS A 264 3.34 4.38 19.71
N MET A 265 2.39 3.64 20.33
CA MET A 265 0.97 3.81 20.05
C MET A 265 0.47 5.22 20.38
N GLY A 266 0.93 5.84 21.47
CA GLY A 266 0.57 7.22 21.81
C GLY A 266 1.01 8.21 20.73
N SER A 267 2.26 8.09 20.25
CA SER A 267 2.77 8.94 19.15
C SER A 267 2.03 8.69 17.84
N PHE A 268 1.64 7.44 17.57
CA PHE A 268 0.86 7.08 16.40
C PHE A 268 -0.55 7.71 16.46
N SER A 269 -1.26 7.50 17.56
CA SER A 269 -2.61 8.05 17.79
C SER A 269 -2.62 9.58 17.66
N GLU A 270 -1.66 10.27 18.26
CA GLU A 270 -1.56 11.73 18.19
C GLU A 270 -1.23 12.20 16.77
N THR A 271 -0.34 11.51 16.04
CA THR A 271 -0.04 11.82 14.65
C THR A 271 -1.27 11.71 13.76
N ILE A 272 -2.05 10.64 13.92
CA ILE A 272 -3.30 10.45 13.15
C ILE A 272 -4.33 11.52 13.51
N LYS A 273 -4.46 11.88 14.78
CA LYS A 273 -5.38 12.93 15.23
C LYS A 273 -5.03 14.29 14.60
N ILE A 274 -3.77 14.70 14.69
CA ILE A 274 -3.27 15.93 14.10
C ILE A 274 -3.50 15.94 12.57
N LEU A 275 -3.16 14.84 11.88
CA LEU A 275 -3.38 14.72 10.45
C LEU A 275 -4.86 14.86 10.09
N LYS A 276 -5.74 14.18 10.83
CA LYS A 276 -7.19 14.25 10.62
C LYS A 276 -7.71 15.67 10.78
N GLU A 277 -7.33 16.36 11.87
CA GLU A 277 -7.76 17.72 12.15
C GLU A 277 -7.28 18.70 11.05
N SER A 278 -6.03 18.58 10.63
CA SER A 278 -5.46 19.37 9.55
C SER A 278 -6.15 19.11 8.20
N CYS A 279 -6.40 17.84 7.86
CA CYS A 279 -7.13 17.48 6.63
C CYS A 279 -8.55 18.06 6.59
N ILE A 280 -9.26 18.03 7.72
CA ILE A 280 -10.61 18.60 7.83
C ILE A 280 -10.55 20.13 7.71
N HIS A 281 -9.59 20.78 8.40
CA HIS A 281 -9.45 22.23 8.40
C HIS A 281 -9.17 22.79 6.99
N HIS A 282 -8.32 22.11 6.23
CA HIS A 282 -7.91 22.54 4.90
C HIS A 282 -8.70 21.90 3.76
N GLU A 283 -9.69 21.06 4.08
CA GLU A 283 -10.52 20.32 3.11
C GLU A 283 -9.68 19.47 2.13
N ILE A 284 -8.55 18.89 2.62
CA ILE A 284 -7.64 18.08 1.82
C ILE A 284 -7.92 16.59 2.06
N PRO A 285 -8.37 15.83 1.06
CA PRO A 285 -8.56 14.40 1.19
C PRO A 285 -7.24 13.63 1.19
N ILE A 286 -7.14 12.57 2.00
CA ILE A 286 -6.12 11.54 1.86
C ILE A 286 -6.60 10.53 0.81
N VAL A 287 -5.87 10.38 -0.28
CA VAL A 287 -6.26 9.51 -1.40
C VAL A 287 -5.48 8.21 -1.48
N GLY A 288 -4.47 8.05 -0.64
CA GLY A 288 -3.67 6.84 -0.58
C GLY A 288 -2.62 6.92 0.52
N GLY A 289 -1.92 5.84 0.72
CA GLY A 289 -0.84 5.77 1.69
C GLY A 289 -0.67 4.40 2.31
N ASN A 290 0.21 4.34 3.31
CA ASN A 290 0.46 3.13 4.08
C ASN A 290 0.73 3.44 5.56
N VAL A 291 0.55 2.43 6.38
CA VAL A 291 1.01 2.39 7.76
C VAL A 291 1.94 1.20 7.90
N SER A 292 3.14 1.44 8.43
CA SER A 292 4.13 0.42 8.75
C SER A 292 4.43 0.49 10.24
N LEU A 293 4.16 -0.60 10.95
CA LEU A 293 4.42 -0.78 12.37
C LEU A 293 5.51 -1.84 12.59
N TYR A 294 5.94 -2.04 13.82
CA TYR A 294 6.96 -3.02 14.22
C TYR A 294 8.34 -2.78 13.60
N ASN A 295 8.60 -1.59 13.07
CA ASN A 295 9.92 -1.26 12.52
C ASN A 295 10.94 -1.11 13.65
N SER A 296 12.02 -1.88 13.57
CA SER A 296 13.07 -1.86 14.59
C SER A 296 14.44 -2.15 13.96
N THR A 297 15.50 -1.66 14.64
CA THR A 297 16.88 -1.95 14.30
C THR A 297 17.58 -2.40 15.58
N GLN A 298 18.19 -3.58 15.57
CA GLN A 298 18.87 -4.16 16.73
C GLN A 298 18.00 -4.16 18.02
N GLY A 299 16.74 -4.56 17.88
CA GLY A 299 15.78 -4.61 18.99
C GLY A 299 15.23 -3.25 19.46
N ASN A 300 15.68 -2.14 18.88
CA ASN A 300 15.17 -0.80 19.19
C ASN A 300 14.16 -0.34 18.14
N SER A 301 13.00 0.14 18.59
CA SER A 301 12.01 0.76 17.70
C SER A 301 12.60 1.95 16.97
N ILE A 302 12.22 2.13 15.70
CA ILE A 302 12.56 3.34 14.98
C ILE A 302 11.90 4.56 15.61
N ILE A 303 12.48 5.73 15.40
CA ILE A 303 11.83 7.00 15.70
C ILE A 303 10.57 7.13 14.83
N PRO A 304 9.41 7.57 15.38
CA PRO A 304 8.22 7.85 14.61
C PRO A 304 8.52 8.74 13.41
N THR A 305 8.28 8.22 12.22
CA THR A 305 8.64 8.86 10.95
C THR A 305 7.40 8.97 10.05
N PRO A 306 6.43 9.84 10.38
CA PRO A 306 5.32 10.14 9.49
C PRO A 306 5.83 11.00 8.34
N VAL A 307 5.45 10.66 7.12
CA VAL A 307 5.72 11.45 5.92
C VAL A 307 4.41 11.74 5.23
N ILE A 308 4.14 13.01 4.96
CA ILE A 308 2.99 13.46 4.20
C ILE A 308 3.48 14.02 2.87
N VAL A 309 2.86 13.58 1.78
CA VAL A 309 3.08 14.16 0.45
C VAL A 309 1.84 14.95 0.09
N LEU A 310 2.01 16.23 -0.23
CA LEU A 310 0.93 17.11 -0.65
C LEU A 310 1.04 17.38 -2.16
N ILE A 311 -0.10 17.25 -2.83
CA ILE A 311 -0.22 17.46 -4.27
C ILE A 311 -1.12 18.65 -4.53
N GLY A 312 -0.63 19.59 -5.34
CA GLY A 312 -1.37 20.75 -5.80
C GLY A 312 -1.35 20.88 -7.32
N CYS A 313 -2.22 21.72 -7.84
CA CYS A 313 -2.32 22.07 -9.24
C CYS A 313 -2.05 23.58 -9.41
N ILE A 314 -1.18 23.92 -10.34
CA ILE A 314 -0.93 25.28 -10.81
C ILE A 314 -1.64 25.41 -12.16
N SER A 315 -2.50 26.42 -12.31
CA SER A 315 -3.16 26.77 -13.57
C SER A 315 -2.58 28.08 -14.11
N TYR A 316 -2.34 28.14 -15.41
CA TYR A 316 -1.89 29.35 -16.11
C TYR A 316 -3.03 30.32 -16.38
#